data_e82ba0aa32fff6b69da198d972a09cec
#
_entry.id   e82ba0aa32fff6b69da198d972a09cec
#
_cell.length_a   1.000
_cell.length_b   1.000
_cell.length_c   1.000
_cell.angle_alpha   90.00
_cell.angle_beta   90.00
_cell.angle_gamma   90.00
#
_symmetry.space_group_name_H-M   'P 1'
#
loop_
_entity.id
_entity.type
_entity.pdbx_description
1 polymer ?
#
loop_
_entity_poly.entity_id
_entity_poly.type
_entity_poly.pdbx_seq_one_letter_code
_entity_poly.pdbx_strand_id
1 'polypeptide(L)'
;MRRTAGASAGLVAAGTLGSLAHIWVLRGADAEGLTPAGKAVLTHMSRGVLAGFLASHASDRERILHQAMNSIAAGAARLPKLVKLQLGGLLAAVDSPASRYLLTGVSHAWDKLSDAEVAQALDRMRLSSDLPTLVAYKALRNLVCLQVFSDRDLQAMTTYPGPLDI
;
A
#
# COMPACT_ATOMS: atom_id res chain seq x y z
N MET A 1 -29.48 -3.92 -44.43
CA MET A 1 -28.20 -3.77 -43.72
C MET A 1 -28.44 -3.12 -42.37
N ARG A 2 -28.47 -3.92 -41.33
CA ARG A 2 -28.56 -3.48 -39.91
C ARG A 2 -27.99 -4.56 -39.02
N ARG A 3 -27.23 -4.14 -38.01
CA ARG A 3 -26.81 -4.86 -36.77
C ARG A 3 -25.46 -5.56 -36.83
N THR A 4 -24.42 -4.82 -36.37
CA THR A 4 -23.32 -5.40 -35.57
C THR A 4 -22.68 -4.27 -34.71
N ALA A 5 -23.36 -3.81 -33.70
CA ALA A 5 -22.81 -2.86 -32.72
C ALA A 5 -23.21 -3.19 -31.27
N GLY A 6 -23.40 -4.47 -30.94
CA GLY A 6 -23.90 -4.87 -29.62
C GLY A 6 -22.99 -5.77 -28.77
N ALA A 7 -21.88 -6.26 -29.31
CA ALA A 7 -21.10 -7.30 -28.60
C ALA A 7 -19.90 -6.76 -27.79
N SER A 8 -19.42 -5.55 -28.05
CA SER A 8 -18.21 -5.02 -27.39
C SER A 8 -18.49 -4.35 -26.03
N ALA A 9 -19.67 -3.79 -25.81
CA ALA A 9 -20.02 -3.13 -24.55
C ALA A 9 -20.24 -4.09 -23.39
N GLY A 10 -20.72 -5.32 -23.67
CA GLY A 10 -21.00 -6.32 -22.66
C GLY A 10 -19.75 -6.95 -22.02
N LEU A 11 -18.68 -7.11 -22.78
CA LEU A 11 -17.42 -7.70 -22.30
C LEU A 11 -16.62 -6.75 -21.40
N VAL A 12 -16.66 -5.46 -21.67
CA VAL A 12 -16.00 -4.45 -20.82
C VAL A 12 -16.73 -4.31 -19.49
N ALA A 13 -18.06 -4.33 -19.48
CA ALA A 13 -18.86 -4.25 -18.27
C ALA A 13 -18.70 -5.51 -17.38
N ALA A 14 -18.63 -6.70 -17.97
CA ALA A 14 -18.40 -7.94 -17.22
C ALA A 14 -16.99 -7.99 -16.62
N GLY A 15 -15.97 -7.50 -17.32
CA GLY A 15 -14.59 -7.41 -16.83
C GLY A 15 -14.45 -6.45 -15.65
N THR A 16 -15.10 -5.30 -15.71
CA THR A 16 -15.07 -4.29 -14.63
C THR A 16 -15.83 -4.75 -13.39
N LEU A 17 -16.99 -5.39 -13.54
CA LEU A 17 -17.77 -5.95 -12.42
C LEU A 17 -17.04 -7.12 -11.75
N GLY A 18 -16.39 -8.00 -12.53
CA GLY A 18 -15.55 -9.08 -12.00
C GLY A 18 -14.35 -8.57 -11.22
N SER A 19 -13.69 -7.52 -11.72
CA SER A 19 -12.56 -6.87 -11.01
C SER A 19 -13.01 -6.19 -9.74
N LEU A 20 -14.14 -5.50 -9.72
CA LEU A 20 -14.69 -4.87 -8.52
C LEU A 20 -15.10 -5.92 -7.48
N ALA A 21 -15.76 -7.02 -7.89
CA ALA A 21 -16.09 -8.10 -6.98
C ALA A 21 -14.83 -8.75 -6.38
N HIS A 22 -13.78 -8.92 -7.17
CA HIS A 22 -12.51 -9.45 -6.69
C HIS A 22 -11.84 -8.51 -5.67
N ILE A 23 -11.86 -7.20 -5.91
CA ILE A 23 -11.36 -6.18 -4.97
C ILE A 23 -12.15 -6.21 -3.64
N TRP A 24 -13.47 -6.47 -3.68
CA TRP A 24 -14.29 -6.60 -2.48
C TRP A 24 -14.00 -7.87 -1.67
N VAL A 25 -13.61 -8.96 -2.32
CA VAL A 25 -13.26 -10.23 -1.67
C VAL A 25 -11.86 -10.16 -1.01
N LEU A 26 -10.92 -9.41 -1.58
CA LEU A 26 -9.55 -9.26 -1.07
C LEU A 26 -9.38 -8.00 -0.19
N ARG A 27 -10.28 -7.77 0.76
CA ARG A 27 -10.18 -6.60 1.65
C ARG A 27 -8.88 -6.63 2.46
N GLY A 28 -8.07 -5.59 2.31
CA GLY A 28 -6.84 -5.43 3.09
C GLY A 28 -7.06 -4.91 4.50
N ALA A 29 -8.24 -4.35 4.80
CA ALA A 29 -8.66 -3.95 6.13
C ALA A 29 -10.17 -4.11 6.29
N ASP A 30 -10.62 -4.39 7.51
CA ASP A 30 -12.02 -4.58 7.91
C ASP A 30 -12.40 -3.69 9.10
N ALA A 31 -13.50 -4.00 9.76
CA ALA A 31 -13.97 -3.22 10.91
C ALA A 31 -12.99 -3.26 12.11
N GLU A 32 -12.20 -4.31 12.23
CA GLU A 32 -11.28 -4.54 13.34
C GLU A 32 -9.88 -3.96 13.06
N GLY A 33 -9.50 -3.84 11.79
CA GLY A 33 -8.20 -3.30 11.38
C GLY A 33 -7.64 -3.94 10.12
N LEU A 34 -6.32 -4.17 10.10
CA LEU A 34 -5.67 -4.82 8.96
C LEU A 34 -5.92 -6.32 8.96
N THR A 35 -6.39 -6.83 7.84
CA THR A 35 -6.46 -8.28 7.59
C THR A 35 -5.05 -8.89 7.42
N PRO A 36 -4.89 -10.21 7.48
CA PRO A 36 -3.61 -10.86 7.18
C PRO A 36 -3.06 -10.48 5.79
N ALA A 37 -3.92 -10.41 4.76
CA ALA A 37 -3.53 -9.99 3.41
C ALA A 37 -3.06 -8.52 3.41
N GLY A 38 -3.80 -7.62 4.06
CA GLY A 38 -3.41 -6.21 4.16
C GLY A 38 -2.09 -6.01 4.91
N LYS A 39 -1.84 -6.81 5.97
CA LYS A 39 -0.55 -6.81 6.68
C LYS A 39 0.59 -7.25 5.76
N ALA A 40 0.40 -8.31 4.98
CA ALA A 40 1.41 -8.79 4.04
C ALA A 40 1.78 -7.72 3.02
N VAL A 41 0.78 -7.09 2.38
CA VAL A 41 1.01 -5.99 1.42
C VAL A 41 1.76 -4.84 2.07
N LEU A 42 1.31 -4.37 3.26
CA LEU A 42 1.96 -3.26 3.95
C LEU A 42 3.38 -3.59 4.41
N THR A 43 3.66 -4.83 4.78
CA THR A 43 5.04 -5.27 5.09
C THR A 43 5.96 -5.05 3.89
N HIS A 44 5.55 -5.49 2.71
CA HIS A 44 6.35 -5.28 1.49
C HIS A 44 6.46 -3.79 1.12
N MET A 45 5.35 -3.04 1.20
CA MET A 45 5.37 -1.59 0.95
C MET A 45 6.29 -0.85 1.92
N SER A 46 6.27 -1.22 3.21
CA SER A 46 7.13 -0.60 4.23
C SER A 46 8.61 -0.81 3.93
N ARG A 47 9.01 -1.97 3.38
CA ARG A 47 10.38 -2.23 2.96
C ARG A 47 10.85 -1.24 1.89
N GLY A 48 9.99 -0.94 0.91
CA GLY A 48 10.29 0.04 -0.13
C GLY A 48 10.24 1.49 0.37
N VAL A 49 9.23 1.86 1.15
CA VAL A 49 9.08 3.23 1.70
C VAL A 49 10.23 3.57 2.66
N LEU A 50 10.66 2.61 3.46
CA LEU A 50 11.70 2.77 4.47
C LEU A 50 13.10 2.37 3.95
N ALA A 51 13.27 2.11 2.65
CA ALA A 51 14.50 1.54 2.11
C ALA A 51 15.78 2.30 2.54
N GLY A 52 15.77 3.63 2.48
CA GLY A 52 16.89 4.47 2.93
C GLY A 52 17.16 4.36 4.43
N PHE A 53 16.10 4.36 5.24
CA PHE A 53 16.21 4.21 6.69
C PHE A 53 16.71 2.81 7.08
N LEU A 54 16.21 1.78 6.43
CA LEU A 54 16.64 0.40 6.65
C LEU A 54 18.09 0.17 6.20
N ALA A 55 18.55 0.84 5.13
CA ALA A 55 19.93 0.74 4.67
C ALA A 55 20.92 1.34 5.68
N SER A 56 20.56 2.45 6.32
CA SER A 56 21.39 3.06 7.37
C SER A 56 21.39 2.30 8.70
N HIS A 57 20.46 1.33 8.89
CA HIS A 57 20.30 0.53 10.11
C HIS A 57 20.24 -0.97 9.78
N ALA A 58 21.17 -1.45 8.96
CA ALA A 58 21.12 -2.82 8.41
C ALA A 58 21.10 -3.92 9.50
N SER A 59 21.80 -3.72 10.62
CA SER A 59 21.80 -4.66 11.76
C SER A 59 20.46 -4.78 12.48
N ASP A 60 19.65 -3.73 12.44
CA ASP A 60 18.36 -3.62 13.13
C ASP A 60 17.15 -3.80 12.21
N ARG A 61 17.39 -4.10 10.94
CA ARG A 61 16.40 -4.12 9.87
C ARG A 61 15.12 -4.88 10.25
N GLU A 62 15.24 -6.12 10.70
CA GLU A 62 14.08 -6.96 11.03
C GLU A 62 13.32 -6.43 12.24
N ARG A 63 14.04 -5.92 13.25
CA ARG A 63 13.46 -5.29 14.43
C ARG A 63 12.66 -4.04 14.04
N ILE A 64 13.24 -3.19 13.19
CA ILE A 64 12.58 -1.97 12.68
C ILE A 64 11.31 -2.32 11.91
N LEU A 65 11.36 -3.29 11.01
CA LEU A 65 10.20 -3.71 10.22
C LEU A 65 9.09 -4.29 11.11
N HIS A 66 9.46 -5.13 12.07
CA HIS A 66 8.49 -5.70 13.01
C HIS A 66 7.81 -4.60 13.84
N GLN A 67 8.58 -3.66 14.40
CA GLN A 67 8.06 -2.54 15.18
C GLN A 67 7.20 -1.61 14.33
N ALA A 68 7.66 -1.28 13.11
CA ALA A 68 6.90 -0.49 12.15
C ALA A 68 5.52 -1.13 11.86
N MET A 69 5.48 -2.43 11.61
CA MET A 69 4.23 -3.15 11.36
C MET A 69 3.29 -3.17 12.56
N ASN A 70 3.83 -3.29 13.77
CA ASN A 70 3.02 -3.19 14.99
C ASN A 70 2.40 -1.79 15.12
N SER A 71 3.18 -0.73 14.92
CA SER A 71 2.70 0.65 14.97
C SER A 71 1.66 0.94 13.87
N ILE A 72 1.88 0.46 12.65
CA ILE A 72 0.93 0.58 11.53
C ILE A 72 -0.37 -0.16 11.86
N ALA A 73 -0.30 -1.38 12.36
CA ALA A 73 -1.48 -2.16 12.71
C ALA A 73 -2.29 -1.50 13.84
N ALA A 74 -1.62 -1.02 14.88
CA ALA A 74 -2.24 -0.28 15.97
C ALA A 74 -2.89 1.04 15.49
N GLY A 75 -2.23 1.77 14.59
CA GLY A 75 -2.78 2.97 13.97
C GLY A 75 -4.01 2.66 13.13
N ALA A 76 -3.94 1.64 12.27
CA ALA A 76 -5.04 1.22 11.43
C ALA A 76 -6.29 0.80 12.24
N ALA A 77 -6.08 0.13 13.38
CA ALA A 77 -7.17 -0.29 14.26
C ALA A 77 -7.95 0.90 14.87
N ARG A 78 -7.32 2.06 15.01
CA ARG A 78 -7.92 3.28 15.56
C ARG A 78 -8.63 4.15 14.52
N LEU A 79 -8.48 3.85 13.23
CA LEU A 79 -9.11 4.63 12.17
C LEU A 79 -10.64 4.55 12.22
N PRO A 80 -11.37 5.62 11.85
CA PRO A 80 -12.81 5.57 11.67
C PRO A 80 -13.21 4.49 10.66
N LYS A 81 -14.39 3.91 10.84
CA LYS A 81 -14.90 2.80 10.00
C LYS A 81 -14.83 3.09 8.49
N LEU A 82 -15.18 4.30 8.07
CA LEU A 82 -15.11 4.68 6.66
C LEU A 82 -13.68 4.70 6.13
N VAL A 83 -12.74 5.19 6.92
CA VAL A 83 -11.31 5.24 6.55
C VAL A 83 -10.71 3.84 6.50
N LYS A 84 -11.09 2.94 7.42
CA LYS A 84 -10.72 1.52 7.36
C LYS A 84 -11.21 0.87 6.06
N LEU A 85 -12.44 1.16 5.66
CA LEU A 85 -13.00 0.64 4.41
C LEU A 85 -12.21 1.15 3.19
N GLN A 86 -11.86 2.44 3.16
CA GLN A 86 -11.04 3.02 2.10
C GLN A 86 -9.64 2.41 2.07
N LEU A 87 -9.02 2.24 3.24
CA LEU A 87 -7.72 1.57 3.37
C LEU A 87 -7.80 0.12 2.86
N GLY A 88 -8.85 -0.62 3.24
CA GLY A 88 -9.07 -1.98 2.76
C GLY A 88 -9.19 -2.06 1.23
N GLY A 89 -9.92 -1.14 0.62
CA GLY A 89 -10.04 -1.02 -0.84
C GLY A 89 -8.71 -0.68 -1.52
N LEU A 90 -7.94 0.25 -0.94
CA LEU A 90 -6.62 0.62 -1.45
C LEU A 90 -5.65 -0.58 -1.42
N LEU A 91 -5.56 -1.27 -0.28
CA LEU A 91 -4.69 -2.44 -0.14
C LEU A 91 -5.11 -3.57 -1.07
N ALA A 92 -6.41 -3.82 -1.22
CA ALA A 92 -6.92 -4.79 -2.17
C ALA A 92 -6.60 -4.42 -3.63
N ALA A 93 -6.67 -3.13 -3.99
CA ALA A 93 -6.30 -2.67 -5.32
C ALA A 93 -4.80 -2.85 -5.60
N VAL A 94 -3.95 -2.60 -4.61
CA VAL A 94 -2.50 -2.79 -4.74
C VAL A 94 -2.12 -4.27 -4.75
N ASP A 95 -2.90 -5.15 -4.11
CA ASP A 95 -2.64 -6.59 -4.05
C ASP A 95 -3.19 -7.35 -5.26
N SER A 96 -4.32 -6.94 -5.80
CA SER A 96 -4.95 -7.62 -6.95
C SER A 96 -4.06 -7.57 -8.20
N PRO A 97 -3.80 -8.69 -8.89
CA PRO A 97 -2.85 -8.76 -9.99
C PRO A 97 -3.07 -7.73 -11.10
N ALA A 98 -4.32 -7.53 -11.53
CA ALA A 98 -4.64 -6.60 -12.61
C ALA A 98 -4.43 -5.14 -12.20
N SER A 99 -4.95 -4.72 -11.05
CA SER A 99 -4.81 -3.34 -10.57
C SER A 99 -3.40 -3.06 -10.07
N ARG A 100 -2.71 -4.04 -9.49
CA ARG A 100 -1.28 -3.93 -9.16
C ARG A 100 -0.46 -3.59 -10.39
N TYR A 101 -0.65 -4.34 -11.50
CA TYR A 101 0.05 -4.05 -12.74
C TYR A 101 -0.25 -2.65 -13.27
N LEU A 102 -1.50 -2.23 -13.25
CA LEU A 102 -1.90 -0.88 -13.70
C LEU A 102 -1.28 0.23 -12.83
N LEU A 103 -1.28 0.05 -11.51
CA LEU A 103 -0.77 1.06 -10.56
C LEU A 103 0.76 1.10 -10.48
N THR A 104 1.42 -0.06 -10.58
CA THR A 104 2.84 -0.17 -10.24
C THR A 104 3.71 -0.68 -11.38
N GLY A 105 3.10 -1.21 -12.45
CA GLY A 105 3.80 -1.89 -13.55
C GLY A 105 4.36 -3.26 -13.17
N VAL A 106 3.97 -3.82 -12.01
CA VAL A 106 4.47 -5.10 -11.50
C VAL A 106 3.44 -6.20 -11.70
N SER A 107 3.82 -7.28 -12.38
CA SER A 107 2.97 -8.46 -12.63
C SER A 107 3.08 -9.53 -11.53
N HIS A 108 4.23 -9.65 -10.88
CA HIS A 108 4.49 -10.64 -9.83
C HIS A 108 3.83 -10.24 -8.50
N ALA A 109 3.56 -11.24 -7.67
CA ALA A 109 3.09 -10.99 -6.31
C ALA A 109 4.21 -10.34 -5.46
N TRP A 110 3.81 -9.55 -4.44
CA TRP A 110 4.75 -8.75 -3.64
C TRP A 110 5.81 -9.58 -2.91
N ASP A 111 5.47 -10.80 -2.51
CA ASP A 111 6.37 -11.76 -1.86
C ASP A 111 7.50 -12.28 -2.77
N LYS A 112 7.36 -12.10 -4.09
CA LYS A 112 8.35 -12.49 -5.10
C LYS A 112 9.31 -11.37 -5.47
N LEU A 113 9.08 -10.16 -4.96
CA LEU A 113 9.87 -8.99 -5.30
C LEU A 113 10.99 -8.77 -4.29
N SER A 114 12.16 -8.41 -4.80
CA SER A 114 13.24 -7.83 -4.01
C SER A 114 12.89 -6.43 -3.52
N ASP A 115 13.59 -5.94 -2.51
CA ASP A 115 13.41 -4.58 -2.00
C ASP A 115 13.63 -3.51 -3.07
N ALA A 116 14.58 -3.73 -3.98
CA ALA A 116 14.85 -2.83 -5.08
C ALA A 116 13.68 -2.75 -6.07
N GLU A 117 13.04 -3.89 -6.37
CA GLU A 117 11.87 -3.94 -7.25
C GLU A 117 10.65 -3.27 -6.59
N VAL A 118 10.46 -3.47 -5.29
CA VAL A 118 9.41 -2.76 -4.53
C VAL A 118 9.66 -1.25 -4.54
N ALA A 119 10.88 -0.80 -4.28
CA ALA A 119 11.24 0.61 -4.33
C ALA A 119 11.01 1.20 -5.73
N GLN A 120 11.40 0.48 -6.80
CA GLN A 120 11.15 0.89 -8.17
C GLN A 120 9.64 0.97 -8.50
N ALA A 121 8.84 0.03 -8.01
CA ALA A 121 7.40 0.07 -8.17
C ALA A 121 6.78 1.30 -7.51
N LEU A 122 7.21 1.63 -6.29
CA LEU A 122 6.79 2.84 -5.57
C LEU A 122 7.23 4.12 -6.28
N ASP A 123 8.44 4.15 -6.86
CA ASP A 123 8.90 5.29 -7.64
C ASP A 123 8.08 5.50 -8.91
N ARG A 124 7.68 4.44 -9.59
CA ARG A 124 6.76 4.54 -10.74
C ARG A 124 5.42 5.17 -10.33
N MET A 125 4.86 4.74 -9.19
CA MET A 125 3.62 5.33 -8.67
C MET A 125 3.82 6.82 -8.32
N ARG A 126 4.94 7.16 -7.69
CA ARG A 126 5.29 8.53 -7.29
C ARG A 126 5.43 9.48 -8.47
N LEU A 127 5.98 8.99 -9.57
CA LEU A 127 6.25 9.75 -10.80
C LEU A 127 5.10 9.67 -11.82
N SER A 128 4.02 8.96 -11.48
CA SER A 128 2.87 8.82 -12.37
C SER A 128 2.16 10.16 -12.58
N SER A 129 1.78 10.43 -13.82
CA SER A 129 0.86 11.51 -14.19
C SER A 129 -0.61 11.17 -13.92
N ASP A 130 -0.91 9.89 -13.67
CA ASP A 130 -2.24 9.39 -13.34
C ASP A 130 -2.58 9.71 -11.88
N LEU A 131 -3.62 10.53 -11.69
CA LEU A 131 -3.99 11.02 -10.37
C LEU A 131 -4.36 9.91 -9.37
N PRO A 132 -5.17 8.89 -9.71
CA PRO A 132 -5.44 7.75 -8.85
C PRO A 132 -4.18 7.04 -8.36
N THR A 133 -3.23 6.77 -9.23
CA THR A 133 -1.94 6.14 -8.90
C THR A 133 -1.12 6.99 -7.93
N LEU A 134 -1.03 8.30 -8.20
CA LEU A 134 -0.32 9.23 -7.33
C LEU A 134 -0.98 9.33 -5.93
N VAL A 135 -2.31 9.35 -5.87
CA VAL A 135 -3.06 9.38 -4.61
C VAL A 135 -2.84 8.08 -3.82
N ALA A 136 -2.88 6.92 -4.51
CA ALA A 136 -2.59 5.62 -3.89
C ALA A 136 -1.18 5.59 -3.28
N TYR A 137 -0.16 6.05 -4.00
CA TYR A 137 1.20 6.19 -3.49
C TYR A 137 1.27 7.07 -2.24
N LYS A 138 0.69 8.27 -2.30
CA LYS A 138 0.70 9.22 -1.18
C LYS A 138 0.02 8.65 0.05
N ALA A 139 -1.10 7.96 -0.11
CA ALA A 139 -1.83 7.33 0.99
C ALA A 139 -1.00 6.23 1.66
N LEU A 140 -0.40 5.32 0.88
CA LEU A 140 0.46 4.25 1.38
C LEU A 140 1.71 4.81 2.09
N ARG A 141 2.42 5.73 1.44
CA ARG A 141 3.59 6.38 2.02
C ARG A 141 3.27 7.10 3.32
N ASN A 142 2.19 7.90 3.34
CA ASN A 142 1.81 8.65 4.53
C ASN A 142 1.40 7.72 5.67
N LEU A 143 0.67 6.64 5.38
CA LEU A 143 0.32 5.65 6.39
C LEU A 143 1.58 5.07 7.05
N VAL A 144 2.56 4.62 6.25
CA VAL A 144 3.81 4.06 6.76
C VAL A 144 4.60 5.12 7.53
N CYS A 145 4.87 6.27 6.92
CA CYS A 145 5.71 7.31 7.54
C CYS A 145 5.09 7.86 8.82
N LEU A 146 3.79 8.18 8.84
CA LEU A 146 3.14 8.74 10.02
C LEU A 146 3.19 7.76 11.21
N GLN A 147 2.94 6.48 10.97
CA GLN A 147 2.95 5.50 12.06
C GLN A 147 4.36 5.19 12.54
N VAL A 148 5.31 5.05 11.62
CA VAL A 148 6.71 4.73 11.95
C VAL A 148 7.38 5.90 12.68
N PHE A 149 7.25 7.12 12.18
CA PHE A 149 7.90 8.28 12.80
C PHE A 149 7.11 8.91 13.97
N SER A 150 5.92 8.39 14.28
CA SER A 150 5.22 8.63 15.55
C SER A 150 5.62 7.66 16.65
N ASP A 151 6.29 6.56 16.33
CA ASP A 151 6.85 5.62 17.28
C ASP A 151 8.13 6.21 17.88
N ARG A 152 8.17 6.37 19.21
CA ARG A 152 9.28 7.05 19.90
C ARG A 152 10.61 6.34 19.72
N ASP A 153 10.61 5.01 19.72
CA ASP A 153 11.85 4.24 19.61
C ASP A 153 12.40 4.33 18.17
N LEU A 154 11.53 4.27 17.17
CA LEU A 154 11.93 4.44 15.78
C LEU A 154 12.32 5.90 15.48
N GLN A 155 11.62 6.87 16.08
CA GLN A 155 11.98 8.28 15.96
C GLN A 155 13.36 8.56 16.56
N ALA A 156 13.69 7.97 17.70
CA ALA A 156 15.00 8.13 18.34
C ALA A 156 16.16 7.60 17.48
N MET A 157 15.90 6.68 16.56
CA MET A 157 16.89 6.19 15.59
C MET A 157 17.10 7.15 14.41
N THR A 158 16.22 8.14 14.24
CA THR A 158 16.43 9.23 13.28
C THR A 158 17.29 10.32 13.92
N THR A 159 18.04 11.05 13.12
CA THR A 159 18.77 12.23 13.60
C THR A 159 17.86 13.46 13.79
N TYR A 160 16.55 13.28 13.78
CA TYR A 160 15.58 14.35 13.90
C TYR A 160 15.52 14.86 15.35
N PRO A 161 15.85 16.14 15.61
CA PRO A 161 15.96 16.66 16.98
C PRO A 161 14.61 16.87 17.70
N GLY A 162 13.50 16.52 17.06
CA GLY A 162 12.18 16.83 17.56
C GLY A 162 11.68 18.23 17.18
N PRO A 163 10.41 18.57 17.52
CA PRO A 163 9.93 19.94 17.41
C PRO A 163 10.77 20.86 18.30
N LEU A 164 11.16 22.00 17.77
CA LEU A 164 11.77 23.04 18.59
C LEU A 164 10.73 23.54 19.61
N ASP A 165 11.10 23.58 20.88
CA ASP A 165 10.31 24.27 21.91
C ASP A 165 10.30 25.76 21.56
N ILE A 166 9.15 26.23 21.05
CA ILE A 166 8.94 27.63 20.68
C ILE A 166 8.21 28.32 21.83
#